data_3f1ec4506b6de274c08100727651fe15
#
_entry.id   3f1ec4506b6de274c08100727651fe15
#
_cell.length_a   1.000
_cell.length_b   1.000
_cell.length_c   1.000
_cell.angle_alpha   90.00
_cell.angle_beta   90.00
_cell.angle_gamma   90.00
#
_symmetry.space_group_name_H-M   'P 1'
#
loop_
_entity.id
_entity.type
_entity.pdbx_description
1 polymer ?
#
loop_
_entity_poly.entity_id
_entity_poly.type
_entity_poly.pdbx_seq_one_letter_code
_entity_poly.pdbx_strand_id
1 'polypeptide(L)'
;TFRMNEHTVARATQGYSNYLNKAAKNPSVSIAYDSRNKSDIFAKTAASVFAANGILVNIYKELMPTPSLSYAVRALNCDGGIVVTASHNPAKYNGYKVYGADGCQITLEVADAILAEIEAVDVFDDVRIMDFEAGLSEGKIKYIEDDVITGFIDAVSERALNPKEIDKNVSIVYTPLNGTGRYCVTRCLKENGYTQITIPKEQEMPDGNFTTCPYPNPEIREALEVGLKKAKEVGSDLLLATDPDCDRVGVAVKEGDDYQLISGNQMGILLFDYICKTYKANGTMPENPVVVTTIV
;
A
#
# COMPACT_ATOMS: atom_id res chain seq x y z
N THR A 1 -1.04 -6.62 19.75
CA THR A 1 -2.36 -7.03 20.32
C THR A 1 -2.33 -8.49 20.70
N PHE A 2 -3.30 -8.94 21.49
CA PHE A 2 -3.44 -10.36 21.85
C PHE A 2 -3.64 -11.27 20.62
N ARG A 3 -4.32 -10.76 19.57
CA ARG A 3 -4.64 -11.51 18.35
C ARG A 3 -3.57 -11.38 17.24
N MET A 4 -2.78 -10.32 17.25
CA MET A 4 -1.71 -10.09 16.28
C MET A 4 -0.40 -9.96 17.05
N ASN A 5 0.45 -10.96 16.97
CA ASN A 5 1.75 -11.07 17.61
C ASN A 5 2.67 -11.96 16.76
N GLU A 6 3.93 -12.06 17.13
CA GLU A 6 4.94 -12.82 16.38
C GLU A 6 4.57 -14.30 16.21
N HIS A 7 3.98 -14.94 17.22
CA HIS A 7 3.56 -16.36 17.13
C HIS A 7 2.39 -16.54 16.15
N THR A 8 1.38 -15.66 16.19
CA THR A 8 0.24 -15.77 15.27
C THR A 8 0.64 -15.44 13.83
N VAL A 9 1.56 -14.49 13.63
CA VAL A 9 2.15 -14.19 12.32
C VAL A 9 2.98 -15.38 11.83
N ALA A 10 3.82 -15.95 12.67
CA ALA A 10 4.65 -17.10 12.32
C ALA A 10 3.80 -18.31 11.93
N ARG A 11 2.73 -18.62 12.71
CA ARG A 11 1.78 -19.69 12.37
C ARG A 11 1.08 -19.45 11.04
N ALA A 12 0.56 -18.24 10.82
CA ALA A 12 -0.09 -17.89 9.55
C ALA A 12 0.87 -18.01 8.36
N THR A 13 2.11 -17.57 8.54
CA THR A 13 3.14 -17.66 7.52
C THR A 13 3.58 -19.11 7.27
N GLN A 14 3.63 -19.96 8.30
CA GLN A 14 3.91 -21.39 8.12
C GLN A 14 2.83 -22.07 7.29
N GLY A 15 1.54 -21.82 7.58
CA GLY A 15 0.44 -22.36 6.78
C GLY A 15 0.49 -21.86 5.33
N TYR A 16 0.75 -20.58 5.13
CA TYR A 16 0.92 -20.04 3.77
C TYR A 16 2.16 -20.63 3.06
N SER A 17 3.26 -20.85 3.79
CA SER A 17 4.42 -21.56 3.24
C SER A 17 4.09 -23.00 2.78
N ASN A 18 3.31 -23.72 3.57
CA ASN A 18 2.86 -25.07 3.21
C ASN A 18 2.03 -25.05 1.93
N TYR A 19 1.10 -24.09 1.81
CA TYR A 19 0.30 -23.90 0.58
C TYR A 19 1.19 -23.62 -0.65
N LEU A 20 2.10 -22.65 -0.55
CA LEU A 20 2.99 -22.28 -1.66
C LEU A 20 3.89 -23.44 -2.10
N ASN A 21 4.46 -24.18 -1.15
CA ASN A 21 5.31 -25.34 -1.45
C ASN A 21 4.56 -26.51 -2.11
N LYS A 22 3.23 -26.58 -1.97
CA LYS A 22 2.37 -27.52 -2.71
C LYS A 22 2.03 -27.02 -4.11
N ALA A 23 1.92 -25.69 -4.27
CA ALA A 23 1.49 -25.06 -5.52
C ALA A 23 2.63 -24.83 -6.52
N ALA A 24 3.86 -24.54 -6.03
CA ALA A 24 4.99 -24.18 -6.87
C ALA A 24 6.29 -24.89 -6.45
N LYS A 25 7.19 -25.06 -7.42
CA LYS A 25 8.55 -25.55 -7.16
C LYS A 25 9.48 -24.37 -6.94
N ASN A 26 10.15 -24.31 -5.79
CA ASN A 26 11.01 -23.19 -5.37
C ASN A 26 10.26 -21.86 -5.37
N PRO A 27 9.18 -21.72 -4.58
CA PRO A 27 8.37 -20.51 -4.56
C PRO A 27 9.13 -19.30 -4.06
N SER A 28 8.65 -18.13 -4.44
CA SER A 28 9.14 -16.84 -3.98
C SER A 28 8.02 -15.91 -3.57
N VAL A 29 8.29 -15.00 -2.64
CA VAL A 29 7.31 -14.03 -2.14
C VAL A 29 7.89 -12.63 -2.04
N SER A 30 7.01 -11.62 -2.14
CA SER A 30 7.34 -10.24 -1.80
C SER A 30 6.64 -9.82 -0.51
N ILE A 31 7.30 -8.96 0.30
CA ILE A 31 6.79 -8.48 1.59
C ILE A 31 6.86 -6.97 1.67
N ALA A 32 5.74 -6.33 2.03
CA ALA A 32 5.66 -4.93 2.41
C ALA A 32 5.00 -4.77 3.78
N TYR A 33 5.17 -3.61 4.38
CA TYR A 33 4.58 -3.27 5.67
C TYR A 33 4.35 -1.76 5.80
N ASP A 34 3.40 -1.38 6.64
CA ASP A 34 3.05 0.00 6.90
C ASP A 34 3.73 0.58 8.16
N SER A 35 3.32 1.80 8.55
CA SER A 35 3.89 2.54 9.69
C SER A 35 3.40 2.06 11.06
N ARG A 36 2.50 1.08 11.14
CA ARG A 36 1.91 0.62 12.40
C ARG A 36 2.94 0.00 13.32
N ASN A 37 2.71 0.16 14.62
CA ASN A 37 3.57 -0.44 15.63
C ASN A 37 3.78 -1.94 15.38
N LYS A 38 5.04 -2.37 15.33
CA LYS A 38 5.50 -3.75 15.08
C LYS A 38 5.25 -4.29 13.68
N SER A 39 4.79 -3.49 12.70
CA SER A 39 4.64 -3.98 11.33
C SER A 39 5.96 -4.47 10.74
N ASP A 40 7.05 -3.78 11.02
CA ASP A 40 8.43 -4.17 10.66
C ASP A 40 8.85 -5.50 11.32
N ILE A 41 8.55 -5.69 12.61
CA ILE A 41 8.85 -6.93 13.34
C ILE A 41 8.05 -8.09 12.74
N PHE A 42 6.76 -7.88 12.48
CA PHE A 42 5.89 -8.92 11.90
C PHE A 42 6.31 -9.27 10.46
N ALA A 43 6.71 -8.27 9.66
CA ALA A 43 7.24 -8.50 8.32
C ALA A 43 8.54 -9.31 8.34
N LYS A 44 9.48 -9.01 9.24
CA LYS A 44 10.70 -9.79 9.44
C LYS A 44 10.43 -11.20 9.97
N THR A 45 9.48 -11.35 10.91
CA THR A 45 9.03 -12.66 11.39
C THR A 45 8.52 -13.52 10.23
N ALA A 46 7.65 -12.95 9.40
CA ALA A 46 7.14 -13.66 8.23
C ALA A 46 8.27 -14.03 7.24
N ALA A 47 9.19 -13.09 6.96
CA ALA A 47 10.35 -13.35 6.12
C ALA A 47 11.21 -14.53 6.64
N SER A 48 11.46 -14.55 7.95
CA SER A 48 12.21 -15.63 8.62
C SER A 48 11.53 -16.99 8.53
N VAL A 49 10.20 -17.04 8.60
CA VAL A 49 9.44 -18.28 8.44
C VAL A 49 9.43 -18.75 6.99
N PHE A 50 9.14 -17.87 6.02
CA PHE A 50 9.20 -18.22 4.60
C PHE A 50 10.59 -18.77 4.21
N ALA A 51 11.66 -18.07 4.60
CA ALA A 51 13.03 -18.47 4.29
C ALA A 51 13.41 -19.83 4.91
N ALA A 52 12.96 -20.09 6.16
CA ALA A 52 13.17 -21.39 6.82
C ALA A 52 12.43 -22.56 6.11
N ASN A 53 11.36 -22.24 5.38
CA ASN A 53 10.58 -23.19 4.57
C ASN A 53 11.06 -23.29 3.10
N GLY A 54 12.24 -22.73 2.78
CA GLY A 54 12.84 -22.82 1.45
C GLY A 54 12.24 -21.89 0.41
N ILE A 55 11.47 -20.89 0.84
CA ILE A 55 10.84 -19.88 -0.02
C ILE A 55 11.77 -18.67 -0.12
N LEU A 56 12.09 -18.23 -1.34
CA LEU A 56 12.86 -17.00 -1.56
C LEU A 56 12.03 -15.79 -1.18
N VAL A 57 12.59 -14.92 -0.34
CA VAL A 57 11.89 -13.74 0.16
C VAL A 57 12.49 -12.46 -0.42
N ASN A 58 11.64 -11.61 -0.99
CA ASN A 58 11.96 -10.25 -1.36
C ASN A 58 11.19 -9.30 -0.42
N ILE A 59 11.88 -8.55 0.44
CA ILE A 59 11.26 -7.66 1.43
C ILE A 59 11.69 -6.23 1.21
N TYR A 60 10.76 -5.29 1.31
CA TYR A 60 11.13 -3.87 1.32
C TYR A 60 11.92 -3.53 2.58
N LYS A 61 13.01 -2.79 2.41
CA LYS A 61 13.88 -2.36 3.51
C LYS A 61 13.17 -1.38 4.44
N GLU A 62 12.37 -0.49 3.85
CA GLU A 62 11.57 0.52 4.54
C GLU A 62 10.07 0.23 4.35
N LEU A 63 9.23 0.87 5.14
CA LEU A 63 7.78 0.80 4.96
C LEU A 63 7.37 1.30 3.57
N MET A 64 6.43 0.60 2.93
CA MET A 64 6.04 0.88 1.55
C MET A 64 4.52 0.73 1.34
N PRO A 65 3.96 1.49 0.37
CA PRO A 65 2.54 1.40 0.01
C PRO A 65 2.08 -0.01 -0.36
N THR A 66 0.86 -0.38 0.02
CA THR A 66 0.21 -1.63 -0.40
C THR A 66 0.24 -1.84 -1.92
N PRO A 67 -0.04 -0.83 -2.78
CA PRO A 67 0.08 -0.99 -4.23
C PRO A 67 1.48 -1.32 -4.72
N SER A 68 2.53 -0.91 -4.01
CA SER A 68 3.91 -1.24 -4.38
C SER A 68 4.20 -2.74 -4.20
N LEU A 69 3.56 -3.40 -3.23
CA LEU A 69 3.65 -4.85 -3.11
C LEU A 69 3.04 -5.55 -4.32
N SER A 70 1.82 -5.16 -4.71
CA SER A 70 1.16 -5.71 -5.91
C SER A 70 2.06 -5.61 -7.14
N TYR A 71 2.75 -4.48 -7.29
CA TYR A 71 3.74 -4.30 -8.36
C TYR A 71 4.95 -5.21 -8.20
N ALA A 72 5.56 -5.27 -7.01
CA ALA A 72 6.76 -6.07 -6.74
C ALA A 72 6.53 -7.57 -6.97
N VAL A 73 5.36 -8.12 -6.58
CA VAL A 73 5.00 -9.52 -6.84
C VAL A 73 5.10 -9.84 -8.33
N ARG A 74 4.56 -8.97 -9.18
CA ARG A 74 4.59 -9.17 -10.65
C ARG A 74 5.95 -8.87 -11.25
N ALA A 75 6.60 -7.79 -10.85
CA ALA A 75 7.89 -7.35 -11.38
C ALA A 75 9.02 -8.35 -11.07
N LEU A 76 8.95 -8.99 -9.90
CA LEU A 76 9.92 -10.00 -9.46
C LEU A 76 9.47 -11.44 -9.77
N ASN A 77 8.33 -11.62 -10.46
CA ASN A 77 7.73 -12.92 -10.78
C ASN A 77 7.59 -13.82 -9.54
N CYS A 78 7.10 -13.25 -8.43
CA CYS A 78 6.85 -13.99 -7.20
C CYS A 78 5.57 -14.80 -7.29
N ASP A 79 5.53 -15.94 -6.58
CA ASP A 79 4.34 -16.82 -6.48
C ASP A 79 3.28 -16.23 -5.54
N GLY A 80 3.63 -15.21 -4.77
CA GLY A 80 2.72 -14.51 -3.90
C GLY A 80 3.37 -13.37 -3.13
N GLY A 81 2.62 -12.81 -2.19
CA GLY A 81 3.15 -11.75 -1.33
C GLY A 81 2.28 -11.47 -0.12
N ILE A 82 2.81 -10.68 0.79
CA ILE A 82 2.07 -10.22 1.96
C ILE A 82 2.29 -8.74 2.24
N VAL A 83 1.25 -8.08 2.78
CA VAL A 83 1.38 -6.76 3.39
C VAL A 83 0.96 -6.83 4.85
N VAL A 84 1.84 -6.35 5.73
CA VAL A 84 1.52 -6.20 7.16
C VAL A 84 0.93 -4.82 7.38
N THR A 85 -0.39 -4.75 7.46
CA THR A 85 -1.16 -3.50 7.59
C THR A 85 -2.57 -3.78 8.10
N ALA A 86 -3.20 -2.81 8.74
CA ALA A 86 -4.63 -2.78 8.98
C ALA A 86 -5.30 -1.56 8.31
N SER A 87 -4.70 -1.08 7.17
CA SER A 87 -5.25 0.02 6.38
C SER A 87 -5.51 1.27 7.25
N HIS A 88 -6.68 1.84 7.18
CA HIS A 88 -7.12 3.04 7.91
C HIS A 88 -7.67 2.77 9.33
N ASN A 89 -7.60 1.53 9.83
CA ASN A 89 -8.08 1.22 11.18
C ASN A 89 -7.25 1.91 12.27
N PRO A 90 -7.81 2.14 13.49
CA PRO A 90 -7.06 2.70 14.61
C PRO A 90 -5.76 1.97 14.96
N ALA A 91 -4.83 2.65 15.62
CA ALA A 91 -3.48 2.17 15.95
C ALA A 91 -3.41 0.82 16.68
N LYS A 92 -4.44 0.46 17.45
CA LYS A 92 -4.52 -0.82 18.19
C LYS A 92 -4.66 -2.05 17.28
N TYR A 93 -5.00 -1.87 16.01
CA TYR A 93 -5.14 -2.95 15.04
C TYR A 93 -3.87 -3.08 14.19
N ASN A 94 -3.58 -4.32 13.78
CA ASN A 94 -2.68 -4.65 12.71
C ASN A 94 -3.24 -5.85 11.95
N GLY A 95 -2.73 -6.18 10.77
CA GLY A 95 -3.27 -7.22 9.91
C GLY A 95 -2.23 -7.85 9.00
N TYR A 96 -2.65 -8.89 8.32
CA TYR A 96 -1.83 -9.69 7.42
C TYR A 96 -2.65 -9.95 6.14
N LYS A 97 -2.39 -9.17 5.09
CA LYS A 97 -3.05 -9.29 3.79
C LYS A 97 -2.21 -10.20 2.89
N VAL A 98 -2.83 -11.15 2.20
CA VAL A 98 -2.18 -12.11 1.31
C VAL A 98 -2.50 -11.79 -0.14
N TYR A 99 -1.50 -11.89 -1.01
CA TYR A 99 -1.57 -11.61 -2.44
C TYR A 99 -1.11 -12.82 -3.25
N GLY A 100 -1.79 -13.09 -4.37
CA GLY A 100 -1.42 -14.11 -5.34
C GLY A 100 -0.33 -13.64 -6.33
N ALA A 101 0.11 -14.55 -7.18
CA ALA A 101 1.12 -14.29 -8.21
C ALA A 101 0.72 -13.21 -9.24
N ASP A 102 -0.58 -12.98 -9.40
CA ASP A 102 -1.14 -11.92 -10.24
C ASP A 102 -1.01 -10.50 -9.62
N GLY A 103 -0.54 -10.41 -8.37
CA GLY A 103 -0.45 -9.19 -7.61
C GLY A 103 -1.79 -8.69 -7.06
N CYS A 104 -2.85 -9.49 -7.13
CA CYS A 104 -4.14 -9.21 -6.52
C CYS A 104 -4.25 -9.83 -5.12
N GLN A 105 -5.07 -9.24 -4.26
CA GLN A 105 -5.43 -9.89 -3.01
C GLN A 105 -6.17 -11.20 -3.32
N ILE A 106 -5.83 -12.29 -2.60
CA ILE A 106 -6.35 -13.63 -2.88
C ILE A 106 -7.88 -13.70 -2.83
N THR A 107 -8.45 -14.61 -3.64
CA THR A 107 -9.89 -14.92 -3.63
C THR A 107 -10.27 -15.69 -2.36
N LEU A 108 -11.58 -15.78 -2.07
CA LEU A 108 -12.09 -16.56 -0.93
C LEU A 108 -11.68 -18.03 -1.01
N GLU A 109 -11.73 -18.64 -2.19
CA GLU A 109 -11.33 -20.04 -2.39
C GLU A 109 -9.86 -20.28 -2.02
N VAL A 110 -8.96 -19.39 -2.46
CA VAL A 110 -7.53 -19.47 -2.09
C VAL A 110 -7.33 -19.18 -0.60
N ALA A 111 -8.09 -18.25 -0.05
CA ALA A 111 -8.04 -17.92 1.38
C ALA A 111 -8.45 -19.13 2.24
N ASP A 112 -9.51 -19.85 1.86
CA ASP A 112 -9.98 -21.05 2.56
C ASP A 112 -8.92 -22.18 2.49
N ALA A 113 -8.28 -22.35 1.34
CA ALA A 113 -7.20 -23.34 1.18
C ALA A 113 -5.98 -23.01 2.07
N ILE A 114 -5.58 -21.74 2.13
CA ILE A 114 -4.50 -21.29 3.02
C ILE A 114 -4.90 -21.42 4.49
N LEU A 115 -6.14 -21.08 4.83
CA LEU A 115 -6.66 -21.20 6.20
C LEU A 115 -6.62 -22.65 6.69
N ALA A 116 -7.00 -23.61 5.85
CA ALA A 116 -6.89 -25.03 6.18
C ALA A 116 -5.44 -25.46 6.51
N GLU A 117 -4.45 -24.94 5.78
CA GLU A 117 -3.04 -25.17 6.10
C GLU A 117 -2.63 -24.50 7.42
N ILE A 118 -3.13 -23.30 7.72
CA ILE A 118 -2.86 -22.59 8.98
C ILE A 118 -3.46 -23.34 10.18
N GLU A 119 -4.67 -23.85 10.03
CA GLU A 119 -5.36 -24.60 11.10
C GLU A 119 -4.65 -25.90 11.46
N ALA A 120 -4.01 -26.55 10.48
CA ALA A 120 -3.24 -27.76 10.68
C ALA A 120 -1.89 -27.55 11.39
N VAL A 121 -1.41 -26.29 11.49
CA VAL A 121 -0.11 -25.96 12.10
C VAL A 121 -0.22 -25.85 13.63
N ASP A 122 0.56 -26.62 14.37
CA ASP A 122 0.85 -26.33 15.78
C ASP A 122 1.86 -25.18 15.87
N VAL A 123 1.54 -24.16 16.69
CA VAL A 123 2.33 -22.94 16.77
C VAL A 123 3.72 -23.14 17.40
N PHE A 124 3.90 -24.19 18.20
CA PHE A 124 5.15 -24.47 18.90
C PHE A 124 5.98 -25.56 18.22
N ASP A 125 5.32 -26.58 17.66
CA ASP A 125 6.00 -27.76 17.16
C ASP A 125 6.25 -27.72 15.63
N ASP A 126 5.37 -27.08 14.84
CA ASP A 126 5.41 -27.13 13.38
C ASP A 126 6.04 -25.89 12.73
N VAL A 127 6.10 -24.74 13.45
CA VAL A 127 6.62 -23.50 12.89
C VAL A 127 8.14 -23.57 12.74
N ARG A 128 8.61 -23.43 11.51
CA ARG A 128 10.03 -23.30 11.16
C ARG A 128 10.38 -21.83 11.02
N ILE A 129 11.39 -21.41 11.73
CA ILE A 129 11.88 -20.03 11.70
C ILE A 129 13.40 -20.04 11.65
N MET A 130 13.99 -19.14 10.87
CA MET A 130 15.43 -18.90 10.88
C MET A 130 15.74 -17.47 11.34
N ASP A 131 16.99 -17.23 11.70
CA ASP A 131 17.42 -15.87 11.99
C ASP A 131 17.35 -15.00 10.72
N PHE A 132 16.83 -13.78 10.85
CA PHE A 132 16.62 -12.87 9.71
C PHE A 132 17.94 -12.46 9.05
N GLU A 133 18.96 -12.13 9.84
CA GLU A 133 20.27 -11.71 9.34
C GLU A 133 21.02 -12.90 8.69
N ALA A 134 20.86 -14.11 9.24
CA ALA A 134 21.35 -15.32 8.59
C ALA A 134 20.66 -15.53 7.23
N GLY A 135 19.34 -15.31 7.16
CA GLY A 135 18.59 -15.37 5.90
C GLY A 135 19.08 -14.40 4.84
N LEU A 136 19.42 -13.16 5.24
CA LEU A 136 20.04 -12.16 4.37
C LEU A 136 21.43 -12.62 3.90
N SER A 137 22.29 -13.08 4.81
CA SER A 137 23.65 -13.50 4.48
C SER A 137 23.70 -14.73 3.57
N GLU A 138 22.73 -15.63 3.69
CA GLU A 138 22.58 -16.82 2.85
C GLU A 138 21.85 -16.54 1.52
N GLY A 139 21.35 -15.30 1.30
CA GLY A 139 20.62 -14.91 0.11
C GLY A 139 19.23 -15.50 -0.02
N LYS A 140 18.68 -16.07 1.06
CA LYS A 140 17.30 -16.57 1.17
C LYS A 140 16.30 -15.44 1.36
N ILE A 141 16.74 -14.37 2.00
CA ILE A 141 16.03 -13.10 2.15
C ILE A 141 16.82 -12.04 1.39
N LYS A 142 16.15 -11.23 0.58
CA LYS A 142 16.75 -10.13 -0.18
C LYS A 142 15.95 -8.87 0.04
N TYR A 143 16.63 -7.74 0.12
CA TYR A 143 15.94 -6.47 0.03
C TYR A 143 15.52 -6.19 -1.41
N ILE A 144 14.31 -5.64 -1.57
CA ILE A 144 13.83 -5.13 -2.85
C ILE A 144 14.61 -3.87 -3.19
N GLU A 145 15.21 -3.83 -4.37
CA GLU A 145 16.09 -2.75 -4.82
C GLU A 145 15.30 -1.55 -5.37
N ASP A 146 15.99 -0.40 -5.49
CA ASP A 146 15.39 0.87 -5.91
C ASP A 146 14.83 0.86 -7.34
N ASP A 147 15.29 -0.03 -8.21
CA ASP A 147 14.78 -0.19 -9.57
C ASP A 147 13.33 -0.67 -9.59
N VAL A 148 12.95 -1.55 -8.67
CA VAL A 148 11.57 -2.00 -8.50
C VAL A 148 10.68 -0.85 -8.01
N ILE A 149 11.18 -0.02 -7.07
CA ILE A 149 10.44 1.16 -6.60
C ILE A 149 10.28 2.18 -7.71
N THR A 150 11.34 2.42 -8.48
CA THR A 150 11.30 3.31 -9.65
C THR A 150 10.32 2.79 -10.69
N GLY A 151 10.39 1.51 -11.04
CA GLY A 151 9.44 0.89 -11.96
C GLY A 151 7.98 0.95 -11.49
N PHE A 152 7.73 0.88 -10.19
CA PHE A 152 6.39 1.13 -9.63
C PHE A 152 5.91 2.56 -9.88
N ILE A 153 6.76 3.56 -9.61
CA ILE A 153 6.43 4.98 -9.81
C ILE A 153 6.24 5.29 -11.31
N ASP A 154 7.07 4.72 -12.17
CA ASP A 154 6.94 4.83 -13.63
C ASP A 154 5.60 4.24 -14.10
N ALA A 155 5.25 3.04 -13.63
CA ALA A 155 3.98 2.39 -13.97
C ALA A 155 2.75 3.20 -13.51
N VAL A 156 2.83 3.90 -12.38
CA VAL A 156 1.79 4.84 -11.93
C VAL A 156 1.75 6.06 -12.86
N SER A 157 2.91 6.64 -13.18
CA SER A 157 3.02 7.82 -14.04
C SER A 157 2.50 7.58 -15.46
N GLU A 158 2.69 6.38 -16.00
CA GLU A 158 2.15 5.95 -17.29
C GLU A 158 0.61 5.95 -17.36
N ARG A 159 -0.06 5.92 -16.21
CA ARG A 159 -1.54 6.03 -16.17
C ARG A 159 -2.05 7.45 -16.33
N ALA A 160 -1.17 8.46 -16.28
CA ALA A 160 -1.56 9.85 -16.49
C ALA A 160 -2.03 10.06 -17.95
N LEU A 161 -3.25 10.56 -18.08
CA LEU A 161 -3.83 10.93 -19.38
C LEU A 161 -3.52 12.42 -19.67
N ASN A 162 -3.12 12.74 -20.90
CA ASN A 162 -2.78 14.10 -21.34
C ASN A 162 -1.78 14.86 -20.45
N PRO A 163 -0.67 14.25 -20.00
CA PRO A 163 0.22 14.87 -19.02
C PRO A 163 0.86 16.19 -19.50
N LYS A 164 0.90 16.42 -20.81
CA LYS A 164 1.47 17.64 -21.43
C LYS A 164 0.50 18.82 -21.47
N GLU A 165 -0.80 18.57 -21.39
CA GLU A 165 -1.86 19.56 -21.51
C GLU A 165 -2.34 20.09 -20.16
N ILE A 166 -1.97 19.40 -19.06
CA ILE A 166 -2.40 19.74 -17.71
C ILE A 166 -1.47 20.82 -17.13
N ASP A 167 -2.05 21.91 -16.64
CA ASP A 167 -1.31 22.90 -15.88
C ASP A 167 -0.75 22.27 -14.59
N LYS A 168 0.56 22.33 -14.43
CA LYS A 168 1.28 21.81 -13.28
C LYS A 168 1.48 22.86 -12.18
N ASN A 169 1.05 24.09 -12.42
CA ASN A 169 1.18 25.19 -11.47
C ASN A 169 0.06 25.16 -10.43
N VAL A 170 -0.12 24.01 -9.78
CA VAL A 170 -1.10 23.77 -8.73
C VAL A 170 -0.38 23.66 -7.41
N SER A 171 -0.83 24.41 -6.40
CA SER A 171 -0.32 24.36 -5.04
C SER A 171 -1.03 23.23 -4.27
N ILE A 172 -0.28 22.24 -3.82
CA ILE A 172 -0.80 21.04 -3.18
C ILE A 172 -0.31 20.97 -1.73
N VAL A 173 -1.23 20.82 -0.79
CA VAL A 173 -0.90 20.26 0.52
C VAL A 173 -1.13 18.75 0.44
N TYR A 174 -0.12 17.97 0.75
CA TYR A 174 -0.19 16.52 0.80
C TYR A 174 0.08 16.02 2.22
N THR A 175 -0.79 15.16 2.75
CA THR A 175 -0.53 14.46 4.01
C THR A 175 -0.56 12.95 3.84
N PRO A 176 0.53 12.23 4.21
CA PRO A 176 0.55 10.78 4.26
C PRO A 176 -0.17 10.20 5.50
N LEU A 177 -0.79 11.01 6.34
CA LEU A 177 -1.40 10.62 7.62
C LEU A 177 -0.46 9.72 8.47
N ASN A 178 0.81 10.12 8.58
CA ASN A 178 1.87 9.35 9.27
C ASN A 178 2.11 7.94 8.69
N GLY A 179 1.72 7.71 7.43
CA GLY A 179 1.79 6.43 6.74
C GLY A 179 2.92 6.32 5.70
N THR A 180 2.75 5.37 4.78
CA THR A 180 3.76 4.97 3.78
C THR A 180 3.85 5.88 2.56
N GLY A 181 2.83 6.73 2.31
CA GLY A 181 2.74 7.50 1.08
C GLY A 181 3.80 8.58 0.90
N ARG A 182 4.47 9.01 1.99
CA ARG A 182 5.42 10.11 1.98
C ARG A 182 6.44 10.03 0.84
N TYR A 183 7.10 8.91 0.68
CA TYR A 183 8.13 8.74 -0.34
C TYR A 183 7.55 8.62 -1.75
N CYS A 184 6.70 7.62 -1.96
CA CYS A 184 6.22 7.29 -3.31
C CYS A 184 5.32 8.37 -3.91
N VAL A 185 4.35 8.90 -3.13
CA VAL A 185 3.43 9.93 -3.64
C VAL A 185 4.18 11.24 -3.92
N THR A 186 5.06 11.66 -3.00
CA THR A 186 5.83 12.90 -3.19
C THR A 186 6.76 12.79 -4.40
N ARG A 187 7.42 11.65 -4.57
CA ARG A 187 8.28 11.39 -5.73
C ARG A 187 7.48 11.36 -7.02
N CYS A 188 6.38 10.62 -7.06
CA CYS A 188 5.50 10.54 -8.22
C CYS A 188 4.98 11.93 -8.63
N LEU A 189 4.49 12.73 -7.70
CA LEU A 189 4.03 14.09 -7.98
C LEU A 189 5.15 14.97 -8.56
N LYS A 190 6.34 14.95 -7.96
CA LYS A 190 7.49 15.75 -8.42
C LYS A 190 7.96 15.33 -9.81
N GLU A 191 8.11 14.04 -10.06
CA GLU A 191 8.54 13.50 -11.36
C GLU A 191 7.52 13.79 -12.46
N ASN A 192 6.24 13.94 -12.10
CA ASN A 192 5.18 14.38 -13.00
C ASN A 192 5.05 15.92 -13.11
N GLY A 193 5.98 16.68 -12.52
CA GLY A 193 6.09 18.14 -12.68
C GLY A 193 5.32 18.98 -11.65
N TYR A 194 4.69 18.38 -10.65
CA TYR A 194 4.07 19.09 -9.54
C TYR A 194 5.12 19.44 -8.49
N THR A 195 5.57 20.69 -8.46
CA THR A 195 6.68 21.12 -7.60
C THR A 195 6.24 21.88 -6.35
N GLN A 196 5.00 22.41 -6.35
CA GLN A 196 4.45 23.20 -5.22
C GLN A 196 3.75 22.28 -4.22
N ILE A 197 4.53 21.45 -3.52
CA ILE A 197 4.01 20.46 -2.56
C ILE A 197 4.44 20.87 -1.16
N THR A 198 3.47 21.03 -0.26
CA THR A 198 3.69 21.28 1.16
C THR A 198 3.17 20.09 1.98
N ILE A 199 3.98 19.58 2.89
CA ILE A 199 3.58 18.48 3.80
C ILE A 199 3.49 19.02 5.22
N PRO A 200 2.36 18.81 5.95
CA PRO A 200 2.28 19.14 7.36
C PRO A 200 3.31 18.34 8.17
N LYS A 201 4.19 19.02 8.90
CA LYS A 201 5.29 18.39 9.64
C LYS A 201 4.83 17.36 10.67
N GLU A 202 3.66 17.60 11.26
CA GLU A 202 3.05 16.74 12.28
C GLU A 202 2.64 15.38 11.73
N GLN A 203 2.41 15.29 10.41
CA GLN A 203 1.94 14.06 9.73
C GLN A 203 2.93 13.54 8.69
N GLU A 204 4.07 14.19 8.51
CA GLU A 204 5.06 13.82 7.51
C GLU A 204 5.75 12.49 7.83
N MET A 205 6.19 12.33 9.07
CA MET A 205 6.94 11.15 9.48
C MET A 205 6.02 10.02 9.95
N PRO A 206 6.41 8.77 9.73
CA PRO A 206 5.65 7.62 10.22
C PRO A 206 5.42 7.67 11.73
N ASP A 207 4.18 7.40 12.15
CA ASP A 207 3.80 7.27 13.57
C ASP A 207 2.75 6.17 13.73
N GLY A 208 3.18 5.02 14.25
CA GLY A 208 2.30 3.86 14.46
C GLY A 208 1.21 4.07 15.53
N ASN A 209 1.29 5.14 16.33
CA ASN A 209 0.24 5.52 17.27
C ASN A 209 -0.82 6.42 16.64
N PHE A 210 -0.55 6.98 15.44
CA PHE A 210 -1.42 7.96 14.76
C PHE A 210 -1.85 9.08 15.71
N THR A 211 -0.87 9.66 16.43
CA THR A 211 -1.10 10.63 17.50
C THR A 211 -1.91 11.85 17.04
N THR A 212 -1.70 12.29 15.81
CA THR A 212 -2.41 13.44 15.22
C THR A 212 -3.72 13.07 14.53
N CYS A 213 -3.97 11.77 14.30
CA CYS A 213 -5.12 11.27 13.57
C CYS A 213 -5.50 9.87 14.04
N PRO A 214 -6.21 9.70 15.18
CA PRO A 214 -6.56 8.38 15.77
C PRO A 214 -7.33 7.45 14.82
N TYR A 215 -8.03 8.01 13.82
CA TYR A 215 -8.72 7.31 12.76
C TYR A 215 -8.18 7.79 11.40
N PRO A 216 -7.08 7.23 10.90
CA PRO A 216 -6.39 7.73 9.71
C PRO A 216 -7.09 7.33 8.41
N ASN A 217 -8.40 7.62 8.32
CA ASN A 217 -9.23 7.41 7.14
C ASN A 217 -9.36 8.75 6.38
N PRO A 218 -8.78 8.90 5.19
CA PRO A 218 -8.78 10.15 4.45
C PRO A 218 -10.17 10.54 3.90
N GLU A 219 -11.18 9.70 4.05
CA GLU A 219 -12.57 10.01 3.67
C GLU A 219 -13.32 10.81 4.75
N ILE A 220 -12.80 10.86 5.98
CA ILE A 220 -13.44 11.59 7.07
C ILE A 220 -12.75 12.93 7.33
N ARG A 221 -13.55 13.94 7.63
CA ARG A 221 -13.07 15.32 7.82
C ARG A 221 -12.05 15.42 8.96
N GLU A 222 -12.28 14.71 10.04
CA GLU A 222 -11.43 14.70 11.23
C GLU A 222 -9.99 14.26 10.92
N ALA A 223 -9.81 13.33 9.99
CA ALA A 223 -8.49 12.91 9.55
C ALA A 223 -7.75 14.00 8.77
N LEU A 224 -8.49 14.87 8.12
CA LEU A 224 -7.95 15.92 7.25
C LEU A 224 -7.69 17.25 8.00
N GLU A 225 -8.08 17.39 9.27
CA GLU A 225 -8.01 18.66 10.00
C GLU A 225 -6.62 19.30 10.02
N VAL A 226 -5.55 18.52 10.23
CA VAL A 226 -4.17 19.03 10.21
C VAL A 226 -3.80 19.51 8.80
N GLY A 227 -4.16 18.71 7.78
CA GLY A 227 -3.96 19.08 6.38
C GLY A 227 -4.76 20.32 5.97
N LEU A 228 -6.03 20.40 6.35
CA LEU A 228 -6.91 21.53 6.07
C LEU A 228 -6.40 22.82 6.72
N LYS A 229 -5.94 22.74 7.98
CA LYS A 229 -5.31 23.88 8.64
C LYS A 229 -4.08 24.35 7.86
N LYS A 230 -3.21 23.43 7.45
CA LYS A 230 -2.04 23.75 6.65
C LYS A 230 -2.40 24.32 5.29
N ALA A 231 -3.42 23.75 4.63
CA ALA A 231 -3.92 24.23 3.35
C ALA A 231 -4.43 25.69 3.42
N LYS A 232 -5.18 26.02 4.46
CA LYS A 232 -5.61 27.42 4.72
C LYS A 232 -4.44 28.35 4.99
N GLU A 233 -3.45 27.90 5.77
CA GLU A 233 -2.26 28.70 6.12
C GLU A 233 -1.44 29.09 4.87
N VAL A 234 -1.25 28.15 3.94
CA VAL A 234 -0.45 28.40 2.74
C VAL A 234 -1.29 28.81 1.52
N GLY A 235 -2.61 28.75 1.64
CA GLY A 235 -3.55 29.10 0.56
C GLY A 235 -3.53 28.13 -0.62
N SER A 236 -3.26 26.83 -0.38
CA SER A 236 -3.15 25.83 -1.46
C SER A 236 -4.45 25.64 -2.24
N ASP A 237 -4.33 25.22 -3.50
CA ASP A 237 -5.48 24.93 -4.36
C ASP A 237 -6.13 23.60 -4.00
N LEU A 238 -5.31 22.65 -3.53
CA LEU A 238 -5.68 21.26 -3.34
C LEU A 238 -5.08 20.69 -2.06
N LEU A 239 -5.86 19.88 -1.33
CA LEU A 239 -5.39 18.98 -0.29
C LEU A 239 -5.55 17.54 -0.78
N LEU A 240 -4.47 16.78 -0.70
CA LEU A 240 -4.45 15.33 -0.89
C LEU A 240 -4.05 14.65 0.42
N ALA A 241 -4.71 13.54 0.75
CA ALA A 241 -4.35 12.70 1.88
C ALA A 241 -4.39 11.23 1.49
N THR A 242 -3.44 10.43 1.98
CA THR A 242 -3.47 8.97 1.82
C THR A 242 -3.54 8.30 3.18
N ASP A 243 -4.22 7.15 3.25
CA ASP A 243 -4.25 6.34 4.46
C ASP A 243 -2.90 5.68 4.76
N PRO A 244 -2.70 5.05 5.91
CA PRO A 244 -1.38 4.56 6.32
C PRO A 244 -0.70 3.59 5.36
N ASP A 245 -1.44 2.72 4.68
CA ASP A 245 -0.90 1.81 3.67
C ASP A 245 -1.06 2.32 2.22
N CYS A 246 -1.51 3.56 2.08
CA CYS A 246 -1.54 4.34 0.83
C CYS A 246 -2.28 3.64 -0.33
N ASP A 247 -3.40 2.97 -0.02
CA ASP A 247 -4.30 2.39 -1.02
C ASP A 247 -5.60 3.20 -1.19
N ARG A 248 -5.77 4.30 -0.43
CA ARG A 248 -6.88 5.26 -0.51
C ARG A 248 -6.38 6.69 -0.65
N VAL A 249 -7.21 7.53 -1.23
CA VAL A 249 -6.97 8.98 -1.33
C VAL A 249 -8.19 9.78 -0.90
N GLY A 250 -7.96 10.75 -0.02
CA GLY A 250 -8.91 11.81 0.30
C GLY A 250 -8.51 13.11 -0.38
N VAL A 251 -9.50 13.87 -0.81
CA VAL A 251 -9.29 15.09 -1.59
C VAL A 251 -10.16 16.21 -1.02
N ALA A 252 -9.57 17.39 -0.86
CA ALA A 252 -10.32 18.62 -0.66
C ALA A 252 -9.82 19.70 -1.61
N VAL A 253 -10.75 20.49 -2.15
CA VAL A 253 -10.51 21.53 -3.13
C VAL A 253 -10.84 22.88 -2.51
N LYS A 254 -10.04 23.90 -2.80
CA LYS A 254 -10.29 25.26 -2.34
C LYS A 254 -11.57 25.81 -2.94
N GLU A 255 -12.46 26.33 -2.08
CA GLU A 255 -13.68 27.02 -2.46
C GLU A 255 -13.82 28.31 -1.65
N GLY A 256 -13.53 29.45 -2.30
CA GLY A 256 -13.45 30.74 -1.60
C GLY A 256 -12.37 30.73 -0.52
N ASP A 257 -12.78 30.97 0.73
CA ASP A 257 -11.89 30.97 1.91
C ASP A 257 -11.86 29.64 2.66
N ASP A 258 -12.58 28.62 2.17
CA ASP A 258 -12.67 27.28 2.78
C ASP A 258 -12.28 26.16 1.79
N TYR A 259 -12.44 24.92 2.21
CA TYR A 259 -12.15 23.72 1.44
C TYR A 259 -13.36 22.80 1.40
N GLN A 260 -13.76 22.41 0.19
CA GLN A 260 -14.80 21.42 -0.04
C GLN A 260 -14.17 20.03 -0.12
N LEU A 261 -14.60 19.12 0.75
CA LEU A 261 -14.20 17.71 0.67
C LEU A 261 -14.94 17.02 -0.48
N ILE A 262 -14.20 16.25 -1.27
CA ILE A 262 -14.73 15.44 -2.35
C ILE A 262 -14.82 13.99 -1.84
N SER A 263 -16.03 13.44 -1.78
CA SER A 263 -16.21 12.04 -1.37
C SER A 263 -15.64 11.06 -2.39
N GLY A 264 -15.34 9.83 -1.97
CA GLY A 264 -14.84 8.78 -2.85
C GLY A 264 -15.76 8.54 -4.06
N ASN A 265 -17.08 8.54 -3.86
CA ASN A 265 -18.06 8.40 -4.94
C ASN A 265 -18.03 9.58 -5.93
N GLN A 266 -17.93 10.81 -5.42
CA GLN A 266 -17.78 11.99 -6.27
C GLN A 266 -16.47 11.94 -7.06
N MET A 267 -15.37 11.58 -6.42
CA MET A 267 -14.07 11.42 -7.08
C MET A 267 -14.12 10.34 -8.16
N GLY A 268 -14.76 9.20 -7.88
CA GLY A 268 -14.95 8.13 -8.87
C GLY A 268 -15.70 8.61 -10.12
N ILE A 269 -16.76 9.39 -9.95
CA ILE A 269 -17.52 9.96 -11.07
C ILE A 269 -16.69 10.98 -11.85
N LEU A 270 -15.95 11.87 -11.17
CA LEU A 270 -15.09 12.86 -11.80
C LEU A 270 -13.97 12.21 -12.61
N LEU A 271 -13.32 11.19 -12.06
CA LEU A 271 -12.28 10.42 -12.75
C LEU A 271 -12.85 9.67 -13.95
N PHE A 272 -14.02 9.05 -13.81
CA PHE A 272 -14.68 8.34 -14.89
C PHE A 272 -15.03 9.28 -16.06
N ASP A 273 -15.62 10.44 -15.76
CA ASP A 273 -15.95 11.46 -16.78
C ASP A 273 -14.67 11.96 -17.48
N TYR A 274 -13.62 12.27 -16.73
CA TYR A 274 -12.33 12.72 -17.27
C TYR A 274 -11.69 11.66 -18.18
N ILE A 275 -11.64 10.40 -17.75
CA ILE A 275 -11.06 9.29 -18.51
C ILE A 275 -11.84 9.09 -19.81
N CYS A 276 -13.18 9.03 -19.75
CA CYS A 276 -14.02 8.85 -20.93
C CYS A 276 -13.88 10.00 -21.93
N LYS A 277 -13.87 11.25 -21.47
CA LYS A 277 -13.67 12.43 -22.31
C LYS A 277 -12.32 12.39 -23.00
N THR A 278 -11.27 12.05 -22.25
CA THR A 278 -9.91 11.98 -22.76
C THR A 278 -9.76 10.89 -23.81
N TYR A 279 -10.24 9.69 -23.57
CA TYR A 279 -10.20 8.60 -24.55
C TYR A 279 -10.96 8.94 -25.83
N LYS A 280 -12.12 9.61 -25.72
CA LYS A 280 -12.87 10.09 -26.89
C LYS A 280 -12.09 11.15 -27.68
N ALA A 281 -11.52 12.14 -26.99
CA ALA A 281 -10.75 13.22 -27.62
C ALA A 281 -9.51 12.68 -28.34
N ASN A 282 -8.83 11.69 -27.76
CA ASN A 282 -7.63 11.09 -28.33
C ASN A 282 -7.91 9.99 -29.37
N GLY A 283 -9.19 9.60 -29.58
CA GLY A 283 -9.53 8.49 -30.46
C GLY A 283 -9.05 7.11 -29.98
N THR A 284 -8.81 6.97 -28.68
CA THR A 284 -8.26 5.76 -28.04
C THR A 284 -9.26 5.03 -27.14
N MET A 285 -10.57 5.32 -27.30
CA MET A 285 -11.61 4.62 -26.56
C MET A 285 -11.57 3.12 -26.87
N PRO A 286 -11.49 2.25 -25.85
CA PRO A 286 -11.56 0.80 -26.06
C PRO A 286 -12.83 0.40 -26.79
N GLU A 287 -12.76 -0.66 -27.60
CA GLU A 287 -13.93 -1.19 -28.31
C GLU A 287 -15.02 -1.67 -27.34
N ASN A 288 -14.61 -2.32 -26.23
CA ASN A 288 -15.49 -2.81 -25.18
C ASN A 288 -15.08 -2.23 -23.82
N PRO A 289 -15.40 -0.95 -23.53
CA PRO A 289 -15.02 -0.34 -22.27
C PRO A 289 -15.81 -0.97 -21.10
N VAL A 290 -15.10 -1.31 -20.04
CA VAL A 290 -15.68 -1.88 -18.81
C VAL A 290 -15.34 -0.97 -17.64
N VAL A 291 -16.34 -0.70 -16.81
CA VAL A 291 -16.19 0.01 -15.54
C VAL A 291 -16.60 -0.92 -14.41
N VAL A 292 -15.77 -1.01 -13.41
CA VAL A 292 -16.04 -1.79 -12.19
C VAL A 292 -16.16 -0.83 -11.02
N THR A 293 -17.24 -0.95 -10.28
CA THR A 293 -17.48 -0.15 -9.07
C THR A 293 -18.05 -1.05 -7.97
N THR A 294 -18.07 -0.55 -6.76
CA THR A 294 -18.73 -1.22 -5.63
C THR A 294 -20.25 -1.06 -5.73
N ILE A 295 -20.96 -1.90 -4.98
CA ILE A 295 -22.43 -1.87 -4.91
C ILE A 295 -22.99 -0.69 -4.11
N VAL A 296 -22.13 -0.01 -3.37
CA VAL A 296 -22.44 1.16 -2.53
C VAL A 296 -21.70 2.39 -3.02
#